data_56cb9c49070fa7d0dfaaaba5a33db88c
#
_entry.id   56cb9c49070fa7d0dfaaaba5a33db88c
#
_cell.length_a   1.000
_cell.length_b   1.000
_cell.length_c   1.000
_cell.angle_alpha   90.00
_cell.angle_beta   90.00
_cell.angle_gamma   90.00
#
_symmetry.space_group_name_H-M   'P 1'
#
loop_
_entity.id
_entity.type
_entity.pdbx_description
1 polymer ?
#
loop_
_entity_poly.entity_id
_entity_poly.type
_entity_poly.pdbx_seq_one_letter_code
_entity_poly.pdbx_strand_id
1 'polypeptide(L)'
;MRKAIFTALLSLTAVAAGAQTMYDGLTFSQNNYYGTARSIGMGNAMTAVGGDLGSIGINPAGSAVAGYSQFTITPNLTLSSMNSSYSAYHVGGVDNFSNERRESLTRFSMPNIGATFNWKTGSGSGLTAITYGFVVNGTNNFTGKMMAGGRNDKTSYISSMAVAAEGYDMDFLNGYSINSNNERVDRGWDYPYYYPDDYTNDPNKGSYAPWNVIANVQAGALSNFGDSNDPAYYWRYIGATEIYEKTGEKDADGNYIYNISLPGALSQAYGRNVTGSKYDALLNVGFNFGETFFLGANLGITSLNYNYDEYFKEAAENPSAFEMDFGEKGKTYFSDYRTRYSYTADGSGVYGKFGFLWRPVDGIRIGGAVQTPTIMEINERWRQDVNVNYTDASFNGSAKTPEGDYSYRLRSPYRLNAGAAFTFAGMALLSADYEMTDYSTMKFMSKNGGWNDDTYGKLNDEIRNRMGVSHMVRVGAEFKPVPEIAVRAGYNFTTTPEYVSEGNSKTTLNDRTNAFSVGLGYSSNGSFFADIAARLTMLSDEYISPYADYLKDLASPMILNKRDLYSITATFGWRF
;
A
#
# COMPACT_ATOMS: atom_id res chain seq x y z
N MET A 1 -5.10 -21.19 -14.67
CA MET A 1 -6.06 -20.21 -15.17
C MET A 1 -6.75 -19.34 -14.07
N ARG A 2 -6.37 -19.37 -12.81
CA ARG A 2 -7.06 -18.67 -11.71
C ARG A 2 -6.19 -17.66 -10.93
N LYS A 3 -4.96 -17.38 -11.35
CA LYS A 3 -4.03 -16.47 -10.64
C LYS A 3 -3.91 -15.07 -11.23
N ALA A 4 -4.46 -14.80 -12.41
CA ALA A 4 -4.16 -13.59 -13.18
C ALA A 4 -5.22 -12.48 -13.12
N ILE A 5 -6.27 -12.59 -12.32
CA ILE A 5 -7.43 -11.69 -12.49
C ILE A 5 -7.52 -10.58 -11.42
N PHE A 6 -6.75 -10.58 -10.32
CA PHE A 6 -7.21 -9.83 -9.17
C PHE A 6 -6.25 -8.89 -8.43
N THR A 7 -5.10 -8.54 -8.98
CA THR A 7 -4.32 -7.41 -8.42
C THR A 7 -4.28 -6.21 -9.37
N ALA A 8 -5.08 -6.22 -10.41
CA ALA A 8 -5.04 -5.27 -11.53
C ALA A 8 -5.75 -3.93 -11.27
N LEU A 9 -5.99 -3.51 -10.05
CA LEU A 9 -6.80 -2.31 -9.76
C LEU A 9 -6.12 -1.24 -8.92
N LEU A 10 -4.79 -1.25 -8.83
CA LEU A 10 -4.06 -0.22 -8.08
C LEU A 10 -3.37 0.84 -8.92
N SER A 11 -3.50 0.78 -10.24
CA SER A 11 -2.90 1.77 -11.10
C SER A 11 -3.93 2.74 -11.62
N LEU A 12 -3.80 4.01 -11.25
CA LEU A 12 -4.38 5.20 -11.89
C LEU A 12 -5.92 5.27 -12.04
N THR A 13 -6.70 4.42 -11.39
CA THR A 13 -8.14 4.64 -11.26
C THR A 13 -8.47 5.47 -10.02
N ALA A 14 -7.83 6.63 -9.86
CA ALA A 14 -8.43 7.72 -9.10
C ALA A 14 -9.54 8.33 -9.95
N VAL A 15 -10.55 7.51 -10.25
CA VAL A 15 -11.76 7.97 -10.91
C VAL A 15 -12.76 8.35 -9.83
N ALA A 16 -13.13 9.61 -9.82
CA ALA A 16 -14.19 10.24 -9.08
C ALA A 16 -14.00 10.36 -7.55
N ALA A 17 -13.91 11.58 -7.07
CA ALA A 17 -14.32 12.12 -5.77
C ALA A 17 -14.01 11.33 -4.46
N GLY A 18 -13.21 10.27 -4.54
CA GLY A 18 -12.73 9.49 -3.40
C GLY A 18 -11.41 8.83 -3.81
N ALA A 19 -10.28 9.50 -3.54
CA ALA A 19 -8.94 8.96 -3.81
C ALA A 19 -8.64 7.69 -3.00
N GLN A 20 -9.46 7.38 -1.99
CA GLN A 20 -9.27 6.28 -1.06
C GLN A 20 -9.78 4.96 -1.64
N THR A 21 -8.95 3.94 -1.52
CA THR A 21 -9.25 2.56 -1.89
C THR A 21 -9.26 1.63 -0.68
N MET A 22 -9.86 0.47 -0.79
CA MET A 22 -9.77 -0.56 0.25
C MET A 22 -8.32 -1.00 0.50
N TYR A 23 -7.43 -0.87 -0.49
CA TYR A 23 -6.01 -1.22 -0.40
C TYR A 23 -5.21 -0.20 0.41
N ASP A 24 -5.60 1.08 0.41
CA ASP A 24 -5.02 2.09 1.31
C ASP A 24 -5.37 1.72 2.75
N GLY A 25 -6.64 1.37 3.01
CA GLY A 25 -7.07 0.87 4.31
C GLY A 25 -6.29 -0.36 4.75
N LEU A 26 -6.08 -1.34 3.86
CA LEU A 26 -5.28 -2.54 4.13
C LEU A 26 -3.83 -2.16 4.44
N THR A 27 -3.18 -1.36 3.59
CA THR A 27 -1.78 -0.94 3.71
C THR A 27 -1.52 -0.22 5.04
N PHE A 28 -2.40 0.71 5.42
CA PHE A 28 -2.24 1.48 6.65
C PHE A 28 -2.62 0.69 7.91
N SER A 29 -3.46 -0.35 7.76
CA SER A 29 -3.88 -1.20 8.88
C SER A 29 -2.93 -2.37 9.15
N GLN A 30 -2.10 -2.81 8.19
CA GLN A 30 -1.18 -3.93 8.37
C GLN A 30 -0.08 -3.66 9.41
N ASN A 31 0.30 -4.71 10.15
CA ASN A 31 1.45 -4.72 11.06
C ASN A 31 2.42 -5.85 10.70
N ASN A 32 3.70 -5.50 10.58
CA ASN A 32 4.79 -6.42 10.30
C ASN A 32 5.78 -6.56 11.48
N TYR A 33 5.47 -6.02 12.62
CA TYR A 33 6.23 -6.04 13.87
C TYR A 33 7.75 -5.97 13.69
N TYR A 34 8.28 -4.76 13.83
CA TYR A 34 9.70 -4.49 13.98
C TYR A 34 9.94 -4.13 15.45
N GLY A 35 10.68 -4.96 16.17
CA GLY A 35 10.97 -4.75 17.58
C GLY A 35 12.47 -4.77 17.85
N THR A 36 12.87 -5.37 18.96
CA THR A 36 14.25 -5.66 19.29
C THR A 36 14.81 -6.79 18.41
N ALA A 37 16.14 -6.88 18.32
CA ALA A 37 16.80 -7.98 17.62
C ALA A 37 16.45 -9.36 18.22
N ARG A 38 16.24 -9.44 19.54
CA ARG A 38 15.78 -10.67 20.19
C ARG A 38 14.39 -11.08 19.68
N SER A 39 13.43 -10.15 19.66
CA SER A 39 12.07 -10.40 19.15
C SER A 39 12.09 -10.82 17.67
N ILE A 40 12.87 -10.12 16.83
CA ILE A 40 13.01 -10.45 15.41
C ILE A 40 13.67 -11.81 15.22
N GLY A 41 14.75 -12.12 15.95
CA GLY A 41 15.43 -13.42 15.89
C GLY A 41 14.54 -14.60 16.27
N MET A 42 13.53 -14.36 17.12
CA MET A 42 12.48 -15.32 17.53
C MET A 42 11.27 -15.33 16.55
N GLY A 43 11.35 -14.72 15.37
CA GLY A 43 10.22 -14.61 14.44
C GLY A 43 9.04 -13.81 15.00
N ASN A 44 9.25 -12.98 16.03
CA ASN A 44 8.23 -12.28 16.80
C ASN A 44 7.24 -13.21 17.55
N ALA A 45 7.60 -14.47 17.83
CA ALA A 45 6.82 -15.39 18.65
C ALA A 45 6.98 -15.06 20.14
N MET A 46 6.40 -13.92 20.56
CA MET A 46 6.67 -13.30 21.86
C MET A 46 5.42 -13.18 22.76
N THR A 47 4.25 -13.67 22.31
CA THR A 47 2.98 -13.52 23.05
C THR A 47 3.02 -14.15 24.44
N ALA A 48 3.70 -15.31 24.59
CA ALA A 48 3.85 -16.02 25.87
C ALA A 48 5.26 -15.90 26.47
N VAL A 49 6.22 -15.24 25.79
CA VAL A 49 7.61 -15.15 26.24
C VAL A 49 7.83 -13.99 27.20
N GLY A 50 7.53 -12.78 26.76
CA GLY A 50 7.74 -11.56 27.55
C GLY A 50 9.21 -11.23 27.86
N GLY A 51 9.43 -10.25 28.73
CA GLY A 51 10.74 -9.86 29.23
C GLY A 51 11.63 -9.11 28.22
N ASP A 52 11.04 -8.60 27.14
CA ASP A 52 11.70 -7.90 26.05
C ASP A 52 10.86 -6.69 25.63
N LEU A 53 11.50 -5.53 25.33
CA LEU A 53 10.75 -4.31 24.99
C LEU A 53 9.99 -4.44 23.66
N GLY A 54 10.51 -5.19 22.70
CA GLY A 54 9.80 -5.49 21.45
C GLY A 54 8.53 -6.29 21.66
N SER A 55 8.49 -7.15 22.70
CA SER A 55 7.32 -7.99 23.02
C SER A 55 6.13 -7.19 23.57
N ILE A 56 6.35 -6.01 24.14
CA ILE A 56 5.31 -5.18 24.77
C ILE A 56 4.24 -4.77 23.74
N GLY A 57 4.63 -4.53 22.50
CA GLY A 57 3.70 -4.26 21.40
C GLY A 57 2.87 -5.48 20.98
N ILE A 58 3.33 -6.72 21.28
CA ILE A 58 2.63 -7.97 20.97
C ILE A 58 1.73 -8.35 22.13
N ASN A 59 2.28 -8.42 23.35
CA ASN A 59 1.53 -8.68 24.58
C ASN A 59 1.98 -7.72 25.70
N PRO A 60 1.12 -6.80 26.15
CA PRO A 60 1.45 -5.82 27.20
C PRO A 60 1.93 -6.43 28.51
N ALA A 61 1.43 -7.62 28.89
CA ALA A 61 1.82 -8.33 30.10
C ALA A 61 3.30 -8.75 30.09
N GLY A 62 3.93 -8.79 28.91
CA GLY A 62 5.34 -9.13 28.74
C GLY A 62 6.30 -8.20 29.48
N SER A 63 5.92 -6.96 29.75
CA SER A 63 6.72 -6.01 30.52
C SER A 63 6.95 -6.45 31.98
N ALA A 64 5.93 -7.06 32.59
CA ALA A 64 5.97 -7.47 33.98
C ALA A 64 6.78 -8.77 34.25
N VAL A 65 7.19 -9.47 33.18
CA VAL A 65 7.96 -10.72 33.26
C VAL A 65 9.42 -10.48 33.62
N ALA A 66 9.99 -9.31 33.22
CA ALA A 66 11.42 -9.06 33.34
C ALA A 66 11.96 -9.01 34.77
N GLY A 67 11.20 -8.52 35.72
CA GLY A 67 11.61 -8.42 37.14
C GLY A 67 12.71 -7.38 37.43
N TYR A 68 13.14 -6.61 36.42
CA TYR A 68 14.13 -5.54 36.46
C TYR A 68 13.73 -4.40 35.53
N SER A 69 14.31 -3.24 35.78
CA SER A 69 14.21 -2.10 34.87
C SER A 69 15.19 -2.25 33.69
N GLN A 70 14.83 -1.76 32.52
CA GLN A 70 15.70 -1.87 31.34
C GLN A 70 15.47 -0.72 30.36
N PHE A 71 16.52 -0.43 29.58
CA PHE A 71 16.51 0.49 28.45
C PHE A 71 17.05 -0.22 27.23
N THR A 72 16.48 0.04 26.05
CA THR A 72 16.98 -0.49 24.77
C THR A 72 16.98 0.57 23.68
N ILE A 73 17.95 0.42 22.76
CA ILE A 73 18.01 1.13 21.50
C ILE A 73 18.31 0.13 20.39
N THR A 74 17.58 0.21 19.28
CA THR A 74 17.65 -0.80 18.22
C THR A 74 17.76 -0.15 16.84
N PRO A 75 18.97 0.06 16.30
CA PRO A 75 19.17 0.38 14.89
C PRO A 75 18.88 -0.82 13.98
N ASN A 76 18.40 -0.52 12.76
CA ASN A 76 18.09 -1.50 11.74
C ASN A 76 18.43 -0.99 10.34
N LEU A 77 18.93 -1.87 9.50
CA LEU A 77 19.14 -1.65 8.08
C LEU A 77 18.26 -2.60 7.28
N THR A 78 17.38 -2.06 6.43
CA THR A 78 16.53 -2.86 5.55
C THR A 78 16.91 -2.61 4.09
N LEU A 79 17.16 -3.69 3.35
CA LEU A 79 17.29 -3.72 1.90
C LEU A 79 15.99 -4.30 1.33
N SER A 80 15.24 -3.49 0.58
CA SER A 80 14.12 -3.95 -0.25
C SER A 80 14.64 -4.27 -1.64
N SER A 81 14.43 -5.49 -2.11
CA SER A 81 14.77 -5.94 -3.46
C SER A 81 13.47 -6.28 -4.19
N MET A 82 13.26 -5.70 -5.36
CA MET A 82 12.12 -5.95 -6.21
C MET A 82 12.57 -6.44 -7.58
N ASN A 83 12.03 -7.58 -8.01
CA ASN A 83 12.20 -8.14 -9.35
C ASN A 83 10.88 -7.99 -10.08
N SER A 84 10.89 -7.21 -11.18
CA SER A 84 9.68 -6.92 -11.95
C SER A 84 9.83 -7.39 -13.38
N SER A 85 8.83 -8.08 -13.90
CA SER A 85 8.74 -8.56 -15.28
C SER A 85 7.52 -7.94 -15.95
N TYR A 86 7.61 -7.70 -17.26
CA TYR A 86 6.61 -7.01 -18.05
C TYR A 86 6.00 -7.95 -19.08
N SER A 87 4.65 -7.93 -19.23
CA SER A 87 3.89 -8.52 -20.32
C SER A 87 3.14 -7.42 -21.05
N ALA A 88 3.39 -7.28 -22.35
CA ALA A 88 2.81 -6.18 -23.15
C ALA A 88 1.29 -6.31 -23.28
N TYR A 89 0.79 -7.53 -23.36
CA TYR A 89 -0.63 -7.84 -23.52
C TYR A 89 -0.91 -9.29 -23.12
N HIS A 90 -2.16 -9.55 -22.84
CA HIS A 90 -2.67 -10.85 -22.44
C HIS A 90 -3.26 -11.58 -23.65
N VAL A 91 -2.73 -12.74 -23.99
CA VAL A 91 -3.20 -13.55 -25.15
C VAL A 91 -3.69 -14.91 -24.66
N GLY A 92 -4.92 -15.26 -24.99
CA GLY A 92 -5.48 -16.57 -24.67
C GLY A 92 -5.52 -16.90 -23.18
N GLY A 93 -5.61 -15.90 -22.31
CA GLY A 93 -5.60 -16.06 -20.86
C GLY A 93 -4.21 -16.27 -20.26
N VAL A 94 -3.12 -15.97 -21.00
CA VAL A 94 -1.74 -16.16 -20.54
C VAL A 94 -0.93 -14.89 -20.75
N ASP A 95 -0.29 -14.42 -19.66
CA ASP A 95 0.71 -13.36 -19.71
C ASP A 95 2.08 -13.91 -20.12
N ASN A 96 2.76 -13.21 -21.01
CA ASN A 96 4.11 -13.54 -21.44
C ASN A 96 5.11 -12.58 -20.79
N PHE A 97 5.44 -12.84 -19.54
CA PHE A 97 6.37 -12.00 -18.77
C PHE A 97 7.79 -12.11 -19.31
N SER A 98 8.38 -10.95 -19.59
CA SER A 98 9.75 -10.82 -20.09
C SER A 98 10.41 -9.56 -19.48
N ASN A 99 11.66 -9.28 -19.90
CA ASN A 99 12.38 -8.06 -19.49
C ASN A 99 12.46 -7.88 -17.97
N GLU A 100 12.88 -8.94 -17.26
CA GLU A 100 13.06 -8.87 -15.81
C GLU A 100 14.05 -7.76 -15.43
N ARG A 101 13.63 -6.89 -14.52
CA ARG A 101 14.44 -5.81 -13.94
C ARG A 101 14.44 -5.92 -12.43
N ARG A 102 15.63 -5.76 -11.87
CA ARG A 102 15.83 -5.74 -10.42
C ARG A 102 16.16 -4.34 -9.95
N GLU A 103 15.37 -3.86 -9.01
CA GLU A 103 15.63 -2.61 -8.28
C GLU A 103 15.79 -2.91 -6.79
N SER A 104 16.61 -2.10 -6.14
CA SER A 104 16.82 -2.22 -4.69
C SER A 104 16.87 -0.86 -4.03
N LEU A 105 16.37 -0.80 -2.80
CA LEU A 105 16.39 0.41 -1.97
C LEU A 105 16.79 0.04 -0.54
N THR A 106 17.84 0.66 -0.05
CA THR A 106 18.34 0.46 1.32
C THR A 106 17.87 1.60 2.21
N ARG A 107 17.37 1.26 3.40
CA ARG A 107 16.90 2.23 4.38
C ARG A 107 17.44 1.91 5.78
N PHE A 108 17.98 2.92 6.44
CA PHE A 108 18.25 2.91 7.86
C PHE A 108 17.00 3.31 8.66
N SER A 109 16.75 2.66 9.80
CA SER A 109 15.63 2.96 10.69
C SER A 109 15.99 2.63 12.14
N MET A 110 15.18 3.12 13.08
CA MET A 110 15.29 2.82 14.52
C MET A 110 13.97 2.17 14.98
N PRO A 111 13.76 0.87 14.70
CA PRO A 111 12.46 0.23 14.95
C PRO A 111 12.10 0.03 16.42
N ASN A 112 13.05 0.16 17.35
CA ASN A 112 12.73 0.11 18.77
C ASN A 112 13.64 1.05 19.57
N ILE A 113 13.02 1.81 20.44
CA ILE A 113 13.67 2.54 21.53
C ILE A 113 12.69 2.58 22.70
N GLY A 114 13.17 2.33 23.93
CA GLY A 114 12.29 2.41 25.06
C GLY A 114 12.92 2.03 26.39
N ALA A 115 12.15 2.23 27.43
CA ALA A 115 12.51 1.88 28.81
C ALA A 115 11.33 1.28 29.56
N THR A 116 11.63 0.39 30.49
CA THR A 116 10.69 -0.08 31.51
C THR A 116 11.30 0.11 32.89
N PHE A 117 10.45 0.47 33.83
CA PHE A 117 10.79 0.67 35.25
C PHE A 117 9.99 -0.32 36.09
N ASN A 118 10.68 -1.24 36.76
CA ASN A 118 10.08 -2.27 37.60
C ASN A 118 10.11 -1.83 39.07
N TRP A 119 8.95 -1.76 39.67
CA TRP A 119 8.79 -1.44 41.08
C TRP A 119 8.27 -2.65 41.85
N LYS A 120 9.09 -3.17 42.76
CA LYS A 120 8.72 -4.27 43.67
C LYS A 120 7.88 -3.74 44.81
N THR A 121 6.72 -4.34 45.04
CA THR A 121 5.80 -3.93 46.12
C THR A 121 6.26 -4.31 47.53
N GLY A 122 7.27 -5.18 47.62
CA GLY A 122 7.71 -5.77 48.90
C GLY A 122 6.79 -6.88 49.42
N SER A 123 5.70 -7.20 48.72
CA SER A 123 4.80 -8.29 49.10
C SER A 123 5.37 -9.64 48.65
N GLY A 124 5.33 -10.63 49.49
CA GLY A 124 5.73 -12.01 49.17
C GLY A 124 4.64 -12.82 48.47
N SER A 125 3.41 -12.29 48.39
CA SER A 125 2.27 -12.93 47.70
C SER A 125 1.32 -11.89 47.14
N GLY A 126 0.47 -12.30 46.22
CA GLY A 126 -0.42 -11.37 45.50
C GLY A 126 0.35 -10.51 44.48
N LEU A 127 0.12 -9.21 44.51
CA LEU A 127 0.81 -8.26 43.60
C LEU A 127 2.25 -8.03 44.10
N THR A 128 3.23 -8.62 43.41
CA THR A 128 4.65 -8.57 43.77
C THR A 128 5.44 -7.47 43.08
N ALA A 129 5.05 -7.06 41.86
CA ALA A 129 5.67 -5.96 41.17
C ALA A 129 4.71 -5.26 40.19
N ILE A 130 4.98 -3.98 39.95
CA ILE A 130 4.35 -3.16 38.89
C ILE A 130 5.45 -2.68 37.99
N THR A 131 5.25 -2.76 36.68
CA THR A 131 6.18 -2.29 35.69
C THR A 131 5.52 -1.18 34.85
N TYR A 132 6.18 -0.04 34.75
CA TYR A 132 5.79 1.05 33.84
C TYR A 132 6.72 1.07 32.64
N GLY A 133 6.19 1.28 31.44
CA GLY A 133 6.97 1.29 30.21
C GLY A 133 6.62 2.43 29.30
N PHE A 134 7.65 2.98 28.65
CA PHE A 134 7.51 3.81 27.47
C PHE A 134 8.36 3.19 26.37
N VAL A 135 7.71 2.78 25.27
CA VAL A 135 8.39 2.06 24.19
C VAL A 135 7.86 2.56 22.84
N VAL A 136 8.74 2.88 21.93
CA VAL A 136 8.40 3.11 20.52
C VAL A 136 8.79 1.89 19.72
N ASN A 137 7.82 1.30 19.01
CA ASN A 137 8.02 0.14 18.14
C ASN A 137 7.63 0.44 16.70
N GLY A 138 8.48 0.07 15.73
CA GLY A 138 8.12 0.04 14.32
C GLY A 138 7.09 -1.06 14.05
N THR A 139 6.01 -0.72 13.36
CA THR A 139 4.94 -1.67 13.02
C THR A 139 4.78 -1.89 11.52
N ASN A 140 5.35 -1.01 10.67
CA ASN A 140 5.47 -1.27 9.24
C ASN A 140 6.61 -0.46 8.60
N ASN A 141 7.12 -0.95 7.45
CA ASN A 141 8.10 -0.29 6.61
C ASN A 141 7.66 -0.41 5.15
N PHE A 142 7.33 0.73 4.52
CA PHE A 142 6.77 0.78 3.17
C PHE A 142 7.83 0.87 2.07
N THR A 143 9.12 0.91 2.44
CA THR A 143 10.23 1.15 1.52
C THR A 143 10.28 0.14 0.38
N GLY A 144 10.20 0.62 -0.87
CA GLY A 144 10.33 -0.19 -2.06
C GLY A 144 10.48 0.64 -3.32
N LYS A 145 11.24 0.11 -4.29
CA LYS A 145 11.42 0.71 -5.61
C LYS A 145 11.31 -0.37 -6.67
N MET A 146 10.51 -0.13 -7.70
CA MET A 146 10.38 -1.03 -8.84
C MET A 146 10.43 -0.27 -10.16
N MET A 147 10.87 -1.00 -11.20
CA MET A 147 10.81 -0.56 -12.59
C MET A 147 10.48 -1.77 -13.46
N ALA A 148 9.58 -1.56 -14.42
CA ALA A 148 9.24 -2.56 -15.42
C ALA A 148 9.02 -1.88 -16.76
N GLY A 149 9.09 -2.61 -17.86
CA GLY A 149 8.78 -2.05 -19.16
C GLY A 149 9.20 -2.97 -20.30
N GLY A 150 8.68 -2.65 -21.46
CA GLY A 150 8.90 -3.42 -22.66
C GLY A 150 8.29 -2.76 -23.88
N ARG A 151 8.33 -3.50 -24.99
CA ARG A 151 7.71 -3.10 -26.26
C ARG A 151 6.22 -3.48 -26.25
N ASN A 152 5.37 -2.55 -26.68
CA ASN A 152 3.94 -2.78 -26.89
C ASN A 152 3.52 -2.22 -28.25
N ASP A 153 2.88 -3.02 -29.08
CA ASP A 153 2.36 -2.66 -30.39
C ASP A 153 0.84 -2.84 -30.50
N LYS A 154 0.15 -2.98 -29.37
CA LYS A 154 -1.30 -3.24 -29.31
C LYS A 154 -2.06 -2.16 -28.58
N THR A 155 -1.50 -1.65 -27.47
CA THR A 155 -2.19 -0.74 -26.57
C THR A 155 -1.30 0.39 -26.07
N SER A 156 -1.90 1.52 -25.71
CA SER A 156 -1.24 2.70 -25.19
C SER A 156 -1.99 3.22 -23.95
N TYR A 157 -1.25 3.80 -23.02
CA TYR A 157 -1.84 4.53 -21.91
C TYR A 157 -2.68 5.71 -22.40
N ILE A 158 -2.18 6.45 -23.41
CA ILE A 158 -2.91 7.60 -23.97
C ILE A 158 -4.21 7.13 -24.61
N SER A 159 -4.21 5.98 -25.31
CA SER A 159 -5.44 5.38 -25.87
C SER A 159 -6.46 5.09 -24.79
N SER A 160 -6.02 4.54 -23.63
CA SER A 160 -6.95 4.28 -22.51
C SER A 160 -7.53 5.58 -21.93
N MET A 161 -6.77 6.68 -21.96
CA MET A 161 -7.27 7.99 -21.53
C MET A 161 -8.24 8.59 -22.54
N ALA A 162 -8.04 8.36 -23.85
CA ALA A 162 -8.98 8.77 -24.90
C ALA A 162 -10.35 8.13 -24.69
N VAL A 163 -10.40 6.81 -24.45
CA VAL A 163 -11.64 6.10 -24.13
C VAL A 163 -12.28 6.62 -22.84
N ALA A 164 -11.47 6.91 -21.81
CA ALA A 164 -11.98 7.47 -20.56
C ALA A 164 -12.54 8.90 -20.72
N ALA A 165 -12.07 9.64 -21.73
CA ALA A 165 -12.51 11.00 -22.04
C ALA A 165 -13.83 11.05 -22.81
N GLU A 166 -14.20 9.96 -23.50
CA GLU A 166 -15.43 9.92 -24.31
C GLU A 166 -16.68 10.31 -23.50
N GLY A 167 -17.52 11.18 -24.07
CA GLY A 167 -18.73 11.70 -23.45
C GLY A 167 -18.51 12.96 -22.59
N TYR A 168 -17.30 13.43 -22.38
CA TYR A 168 -17.02 14.76 -21.81
C TYR A 168 -16.82 15.79 -22.92
N ASP A 169 -17.24 17.02 -22.68
CA ASP A 169 -17.07 18.13 -23.62
C ASP A 169 -15.61 18.62 -23.62
N MET A 170 -15.01 18.74 -24.82
CA MET A 170 -13.61 19.16 -24.98
C MET A 170 -13.40 20.59 -24.48
N ASP A 171 -14.34 21.50 -24.72
CA ASP A 171 -14.20 22.88 -24.29
C ASP A 171 -14.17 22.96 -22.77
N PHE A 172 -15.07 22.21 -22.11
CA PHE A 172 -15.04 22.12 -20.65
C PHE A 172 -13.70 21.58 -20.14
N LEU A 173 -13.21 20.46 -20.68
CA LEU A 173 -11.93 19.87 -20.25
C LEU A 173 -10.73 20.80 -20.47
N ASN A 174 -10.84 21.76 -21.41
CA ASN A 174 -9.86 22.81 -21.66
C ASN A 174 -10.10 24.11 -20.88
N GLY A 175 -11.07 24.16 -19.99
CA GLY A 175 -11.32 25.32 -19.13
C GLY A 175 -12.28 26.34 -19.70
N TYR A 176 -13.14 25.97 -20.65
CA TYR A 176 -14.18 26.84 -21.18
C TYR A 176 -15.56 26.44 -20.67
N SER A 177 -16.44 27.42 -20.57
CA SER A 177 -17.88 27.20 -20.33
C SER A 177 -18.70 27.83 -21.45
N ILE A 178 -19.95 27.37 -21.63
CA ILE A 178 -20.92 27.99 -22.51
C ILE A 178 -21.85 28.88 -21.66
N ASN A 179 -21.98 30.15 -22.00
CA ASN A 179 -22.87 31.06 -21.30
C ASN A 179 -24.34 30.93 -21.78
N SER A 180 -25.27 31.64 -21.14
CA SER A 180 -26.69 31.67 -21.50
C SER A 180 -27.00 32.15 -22.91
N ASN A 181 -26.06 32.83 -23.57
CA ASN A 181 -26.18 33.30 -24.94
C ASN A 181 -25.57 32.30 -25.95
N ASN A 182 -25.19 31.10 -25.51
CA ASN A 182 -24.48 30.08 -26.28
C ASN A 182 -23.10 30.52 -26.78
N GLU A 183 -22.42 31.38 -26.04
CA GLU A 183 -21.07 31.87 -26.35
C GLU A 183 -20.05 31.13 -25.45
N ARG A 184 -18.89 30.78 -26.06
CA ARG A 184 -17.75 30.20 -25.38
C ARG A 184 -17.06 31.25 -24.48
N VAL A 185 -16.95 30.98 -23.19
CA VAL A 185 -16.32 31.85 -22.19
C VAL A 185 -15.10 31.14 -21.63
N ASP A 186 -13.94 31.77 -21.71
CA ASP A 186 -12.72 31.31 -21.06
C ASP A 186 -12.86 31.47 -19.55
N ARG A 187 -12.74 30.32 -18.81
CA ARG A 187 -12.78 30.25 -17.34
C ARG A 187 -11.41 29.99 -16.74
N GLY A 188 -10.41 29.79 -17.58
CA GLY A 188 -9.07 29.38 -17.19
C GLY A 188 -8.89 27.86 -17.15
N TRP A 189 -7.64 27.45 -17.27
CA TRP A 189 -7.21 26.04 -17.36
C TRP A 189 -7.59 25.20 -16.13
N ASP A 190 -7.77 25.82 -14.97
CA ASP A 190 -8.11 25.21 -13.69
C ASP A 190 -9.62 25.06 -13.46
N TYR A 191 -10.45 25.63 -14.35
CA TYR A 191 -11.91 25.56 -14.23
C TYR A 191 -12.45 24.13 -14.12
N PRO A 192 -12.09 23.16 -14.98
CA PRO A 192 -12.61 21.81 -14.87
C PRO A 192 -12.16 21.07 -13.59
N TYR A 193 -11.09 21.52 -12.95
CA TYR A 193 -10.61 20.95 -11.70
C TYR A 193 -11.47 21.38 -10.49
N TYR A 194 -12.04 22.58 -10.52
CA TYR A 194 -12.81 23.13 -9.41
C TYR A 194 -14.33 22.99 -9.58
N TYR A 195 -14.79 22.79 -10.83
CA TYR A 195 -16.20 22.69 -11.16
C TYR A 195 -16.52 21.43 -11.95
N PRO A 196 -16.24 20.24 -11.40
CA PRO A 196 -16.38 18.99 -12.14
C PRO A 196 -17.84 18.62 -12.46
N ASP A 197 -18.82 19.24 -11.77
CA ASP A 197 -20.23 18.90 -11.90
C ASP A 197 -20.92 19.51 -13.13
N ASP A 198 -20.25 20.45 -13.82
CA ASP A 198 -20.93 21.26 -14.83
C ASP A 198 -21.13 20.54 -16.16
N TYR A 199 -20.51 19.35 -16.39
CA TYR A 199 -20.54 18.77 -17.74
C TYR A 199 -20.46 17.26 -17.86
N THR A 200 -21.61 16.62 -18.00
CA THR A 200 -21.73 15.40 -18.80
C THR A 200 -23.06 15.39 -19.53
N ASN A 201 -23.03 15.19 -20.83
CA ASN A 201 -24.23 14.87 -21.59
C ASN A 201 -24.52 13.37 -21.65
N ASP A 202 -23.65 12.53 -21.10
CA ASP A 202 -23.89 11.10 -20.99
C ASP A 202 -24.50 10.77 -19.62
N PRO A 203 -25.81 10.38 -19.57
CA PRO A 203 -26.47 10.03 -18.32
C PRO A 203 -25.89 8.79 -17.64
N ASN A 204 -25.01 8.03 -18.33
CA ASN A 204 -24.35 6.84 -17.79
C ASN A 204 -22.96 7.15 -17.21
N LYS A 205 -22.40 8.33 -17.48
CA LYS A 205 -21.16 8.82 -16.86
C LYS A 205 -21.49 9.69 -15.66
N GLY A 206 -20.76 9.50 -14.57
CA GLY A 206 -20.85 10.38 -13.40
C GLY A 206 -20.53 11.83 -13.76
N SER A 207 -21.01 12.77 -12.96
CA SER A 207 -20.85 14.21 -13.17
C SER A 207 -19.41 14.74 -13.10
N TYR A 208 -18.41 13.89 -12.86
CA TYR A 208 -17.02 14.26 -12.62
C TYR A 208 -16.10 13.72 -13.71
N ALA A 209 -15.45 14.62 -14.46
CA ALA A 209 -14.34 14.20 -15.31
C ALA A 209 -13.16 13.75 -14.45
N PRO A 210 -12.54 12.60 -14.74
CA PRO A 210 -11.38 12.15 -14.00
C PRO A 210 -10.20 13.12 -14.15
N TRP A 211 -9.47 13.36 -13.06
CA TRP A 211 -8.33 14.28 -13.02
C TRP A 211 -7.25 13.94 -14.06
N ASN A 212 -6.99 12.64 -14.26
CA ASN A 212 -6.06 12.17 -15.28
C ASN A 212 -6.52 12.47 -16.70
N VAL A 213 -7.83 12.39 -16.98
CA VAL A 213 -8.41 12.76 -18.28
C VAL A 213 -8.22 14.25 -18.55
N ILE A 214 -8.60 15.11 -17.59
CA ILE A 214 -8.43 16.56 -17.69
C ILE A 214 -6.96 16.91 -17.95
N ALA A 215 -6.03 16.34 -17.20
CA ALA A 215 -4.61 16.58 -17.35
C ALA A 215 -4.09 16.14 -18.74
N ASN A 216 -4.57 15.00 -19.26
CA ASN A 216 -4.18 14.52 -20.60
C ASN A 216 -4.70 15.40 -21.73
N VAL A 217 -5.96 15.87 -21.63
CA VAL A 217 -6.52 16.82 -22.59
C VAL A 217 -5.74 18.13 -22.58
N GLN A 218 -5.52 18.71 -21.41
CA GLN A 218 -4.80 19.99 -21.27
C GLN A 218 -3.32 19.91 -21.66
N ALA A 219 -2.71 18.73 -21.52
CA ALA A 219 -1.37 18.50 -22.03
C ALA A 219 -1.32 18.33 -23.56
N GLY A 220 -2.47 18.26 -24.22
CA GLY A 220 -2.53 18.02 -25.68
C GLY A 220 -2.20 16.58 -26.07
N ALA A 221 -2.33 15.62 -25.14
CA ALA A 221 -2.19 14.19 -25.43
C ALA A 221 -3.44 13.58 -26.06
N LEU A 222 -4.60 14.24 -25.89
CA LEU A 222 -5.90 13.84 -26.44
C LEU A 222 -6.47 14.96 -27.31
N SER A 223 -7.15 14.60 -28.39
CA SER A 223 -7.87 15.53 -29.25
C SER A 223 -9.20 14.95 -29.71
N ASN A 224 -10.14 15.79 -30.18
CA ASN A 224 -11.30 15.32 -30.93
C ASN A 224 -10.85 14.80 -32.30
N PHE A 225 -11.64 13.89 -32.87
CA PHE A 225 -11.35 13.34 -34.20
C PHE A 225 -12.62 13.07 -35.00
N GLY A 226 -12.48 12.95 -36.31
CA GLY A 226 -13.54 12.65 -37.24
C GLY A 226 -14.04 13.85 -38.01
N ASP A 227 -15.26 13.78 -38.54
CA ASP A 227 -15.92 14.83 -39.30
C ASP A 227 -16.52 15.86 -38.33
N SER A 228 -16.12 17.12 -38.43
CA SER A 228 -16.63 18.20 -37.54
C SER A 228 -18.14 18.48 -37.71
N ASN A 229 -18.73 17.98 -38.78
CA ASN A 229 -20.18 18.05 -38.99
C ASN A 229 -20.94 16.89 -38.33
N ASP A 230 -20.23 15.88 -37.78
CA ASP A 230 -20.82 14.80 -37.04
C ASP A 230 -21.11 15.29 -35.60
N PRO A 231 -22.39 15.19 -35.12
CA PRO A 231 -22.72 15.60 -33.76
C PRO A 231 -21.86 14.94 -32.68
N ALA A 232 -21.37 13.73 -32.93
CA ALA A 232 -20.52 12.99 -32.00
C ALA A 232 -19.06 13.50 -31.98
N TYR A 233 -18.65 14.40 -32.88
CA TYR A 233 -17.28 14.94 -32.95
C TYR A 233 -16.79 15.51 -31.62
N TYR A 234 -17.59 16.28 -30.94
CA TYR A 234 -17.21 16.96 -29.68
C TYR A 234 -17.07 16.02 -28.47
N TRP A 235 -17.53 14.77 -28.59
CA TRP A 235 -17.55 13.78 -27.52
C TRP A 235 -16.62 12.61 -27.76
N ARG A 236 -15.95 12.56 -28.92
CA ARG A 236 -15.03 11.51 -29.34
C ARG A 236 -13.60 11.97 -29.17
N TYR A 237 -12.79 11.09 -28.65
CA TYR A 237 -11.39 11.36 -28.40
C TYR A 237 -10.48 10.35 -29.05
N ILE A 238 -9.31 10.85 -29.50
CA ILE A 238 -8.20 10.06 -29.99
C ILE A 238 -6.93 10.46 -29.23
N GLY A 239 -6.10 9.48 -28.93
CA GLY A 239 -4.80 9.70 -28.31
C GLY A 239 -3.71 10.04 -29.32
N ALA A 240 -2.68 10.79 -28.87
CA ALA A 240 -1.52 11.13 -29.71
C ALA A 240 -0.73 9.90 -30.21
N THR A 241 -1.02 8.71 -29.70
CA THR A 241 -0.44 7.43 -30.12
C THR A 241 -1.29 6.68 -31.13
N GLU A 242 -2.41 7.25 -31.60
CA GLU A 242 -3.40 6.55 -32.42
C GLU A 242 -3.59 7.25 -33.77
N ILE A 243 -4.02 6.46 -34.75
CA ILE A 243 -4.55 6.94 -36.02
C ILE A 243 -5.98 6.41 -36.21
N TYR A 244 -6.78 7.09 -37.01
CA TYR A 244 -8.14 6.67 -37.32
C TYR A 244 -8.42 6.67 -38.82
N GLU A 245 -9.28 5.72 -39.23
CA GLU A 245 -9.78 5.63 -40.62
C GLU A 245 -11.31 5.53 -40.59
N LYS A 246 -11.95 6.34 -41.48
CA LYS A 246 -13.42 6.32 -41.61
C LYS A 246 -13.87 5.05 -42.36
N THR A 247 -14.72 4.23 -41.76
CA THR A 247 -15.21 2.98 -42.38
C THR A 247 -16.22 3.20 -43.50
N GLY A 248 -16.87 4.36 -43.54
CA GLY A 248 -17.98 4.65 -44.43
C GLY A 248 -19.36 4.17 -43.88
N GLU A 249 -19.36 3.42 -42.81
CA GLU A 249 -20.56 2.96 -42.12
C GLU A 249 -21.01 3.98 -41.07
N LYS A 250 -22.29 3.88 -40.66
CA LYS A 250 -22.87 4.69 -39.60
C LYS A 250 -23.51 3.81 -38.54
N ASP A 251 -23.48 4.29 -37.30
CA ASP A 251 -24.18 3.66 -36.17
C ASP A 251 -25.70 3.89 -36.21
N ALA A 252 -26.44 3.38 -35.24
CA ALA A 252 -27.87 3.51 -35.13
C ALA A 252 -28.36 4.98 -34.96
N ASP A 253 -27.50 5.85 -34.45
CA ASP A 253 -27.74 7.27 -34.21
C ASP A 253 -27.34 8.14 -35.41
N GLY A 254 -26.79 7.52 -36.48
CA GLY A 254 -26.39 8.18 -37.72
C GLY A 254 -24.99 8.76 -37.71
N ASN A 255 -24.19 8.50 -36.68
CA ASN A 255 -22.80 8.94 -36.59
C ASN A 255 -21.87 8.03 -37.40
N TYR A 256 -20.80 8.58 -37.96
CA TYR A 256 -19.80 7.77 -38.65
C TYR A 256 -19.02 6.86 -37.73
N ILE A 257 -18.73 5.64 -38.19
CA ILE A 257 -17.90 4.65 -37.52
C ILE A 257 -16.46 4.79 -38.02
N TYR A 258 -15.51 4.71 -37.08
CA TYR A 258 -14.08 4.81 -37.36
C TYR A 258 -13.34 3.60 -36.81
N ASN A 259 -12.34 3.12 -37.55
CA ASN A 259 -11.34 2.19 -37.04
C ASN A 259 -10.21 2.99 -36.41
N ILE A 260 -9.90 2.69 -35.16
CA ILE A 260 -8.80 3.31 -34.42
C ILE A 260 -7.72 2.25 -34.20
N SER A 261 -6.46 2.59 -34.42
CA SER A 261 -5.34 1.66 -34.26
C SER A 261 -4.04 2.37 -33.88
N LEU A 262 -3.11 1.62 -33.26
CA LEU A 262 -1.72 2.05 -33.11
C LEU A 262 -0.99 1.85 -34.45
N PRO A 263 -0.38 2.90 -35.02
CA PRO A 263 0.33 2.79 -36.29
C PRO A 263 1.73 2.18 -36.16
N GLY A 264 2.22 1.98 -34.96
CA GLY A 264 3.55 1.48 -34.68
C GLY A 264 3.73 0.99 -33.24
N ALA A 265 4.93 0.55 -32.92
CA ALA A 265 5.26 0.08 -31.58
C ALA A 265 5.71 1.20 -30.65
N LEU A 266 5.39 1.05 -29.39
CA LEU A 266 5.77 1.91 -28.28
C LEU A 266 6.74 1.18 -27.35
N SER A 267 7.77 1.88 -26.89
CA SER A 267 8.56 1.47 -25.73
C SER A 267 7.86 1.99 -24.48
N GLN A 268 7.38 1.11 -23.62
CA GLN A 268 6.68 1.46 -22.39
C GLN A 268 7.57 1.22 -21.16
N ALA A 269 7.47 2.10 -20.17
CA ALA A 269 8.17 1.98 -18.90
C ALA A 269 7.29 2.46 -17.74
N TYR A 270 7.19 1.63 -16.74
CA TYR A 270 6.53 1.89 -15.46
C TYR A 270 7.55 1.94 -14.35
N GLY A 271 7.42 2.88 -13.43
CA GLY A 271 8.23 2.91 -12.22
C GLY A 271 7.43 3.38 -11.02
N ARG A 272 7.74 2.78 -9.87
CA ARG A 272 7.13 3.10 -8.59
C ARG A 272 8.18 3.17 -7.50
N ASN A 273 8.12 4.22 -6.70
CA ASN A 273 8.94 4.40 -5.52
C ASN A 273 8.03 4.66 -4.31
N VAL A 274 8.14 3.80 -3.30
CA VAL A 274 7.37 3.90 -2.07
C VAL A 274 8.33 4.05 -0.90
N THR A 275 8.08 5.02 -0.04
CA THR A 275 8.83 5.22 1.19
C THR A 275 7.87 5.54 2.33
N GLY A 276 8.31 5.34 3.55
CA GLY A 276 7.49 5.64 4.71
C GLY A 276 7.58 4.56 5.77
N SER A 277 6.89 4.77 6.87
CA SER A 277 6.90 3.87 8.01
C SER A 277 5.70 4.09 8.90
N LYS A 278 5.39 3.08 9.69
CA LYS A 278 4.42 3.17 10.77
C LYS A 278 5.08 2.78 12.09
N TYR A 279 4.86 3.60 13.12
CA TYR A 279 5.37 3.41 14.47
C TYR A 279 4.26 3.50 15.49
N ASP A 280 4.38 2.75 16.57
CA ASP A 280 3.53 2.85 17.74
C ASP A 280 4.36 3.30 18.95
N ALA A 281 4.00 4.43 19.55
CA ALA A 281 4.47 4.84 20.87
C ALA A 281 3.52 4.26 21.93
N LEU A 282 4.06 3.43 22.83
CA LEU A 282 3.33 2.66 23.82
C LEU A 282 3.56 3.21 25.21
N LEU A 283 2.49 3.60 25.89
CA LEU A 283 2.47 3.76 27.34
C LEU A 283 1.95 2.45 27.93
N ASN A 284 2.82 1.76 28.67
CA ASN A 284 2.56 0.43 29.19
C ASN A 284 2.49 0.42 30.71
N VAL A 285 1.58 -0.39 31.25
CA VAL A 285 1.59 -0.81 32.64
C VAL A 285 1.46 -2.33 32.71
N GLY A 286 2.31 -2.96 33.51
CA GLY A 286 2.32 -4.41 33.73
C GLY A 286 2.26 -4.73 35.21
N PHE A 287 1.55 -5.80 35.57
CA PHE A 287 1.34 -6.29 36.95
C PHE A 287 1.81 -7.73 37.06
N ASN A 288 2.65 -8.01 38.07
CA ASN A 288 3.15 -9.33 38.35
C ASN A 288 2.50 -9.86 39.65
N PHE A 289 1.80 -10.99 39.55
CA PHE A 289 1.16 -11.67 40.67
C PHE A 289 1.90 -12.97 40.97
N GLY A 290 2.84 -12.90 41.91
CA GLY A 290 3.58 -14.05 42.43
C GLY A 290 4.39 -14.80 41.39
N GLU A 291 4.86 -14.14 40.34
CA GLU A 291 5.59 -14.70 39.18
C GLU A 291 4.85 -15.82 38.44
N THR A 292 3.57 -15.98 38.72
CA THR A 292 2.69 -17.00 38.12
C THR A 292 1.72 -16.40 37.12
N PHE A 293 1.15 -15.22 37.42
CA PHE A 293 0.18 -14.56 36.60
C PHE A 293 0.57 -13.10 36.36
N PHE A 294 0.51 -12.68 35.11
CA PHE A 294 0.88 -11.33 34.68
C PHE A 294 -0.25 -10.71 33.88
N LEU A 295 -0.55 -9.47 34.14
CA LEU A 295 -1.48 -8.65 33.36
C LEU A 295 -0.76 -7.45 32.80
N GLY A 296 -1.26 -6.91 31.70
CA GLY A 296 -0.72 -5.69 31.13
C GLY A 296 -1.71 -4.95 30.27
N ALA A 297 -1.49 -3.65 30.18
CA ALA A 297 -2.24 -2.76 29.32
C ALA A 297 -1.31 -1.78 28.61
N ASN A 298 -1.63 -1.46 27.35
CA ASN A 298 -1.00 -0.40 26.57
C ASN A 298 -2.06 0.63 26.15
N LEU A 299 -1.69 1.89 26.24
CA LEU A 299 -2.22 2.93 25.37
C LEU A 299 -1.23 3.12 24.23
N GLY A 300 -1.65 2.81 23.01
CA GLY A 300 -0.84 2.95 21.81
C GLY A 300 -1.21 4.21 21.04
N ILE A 301 -0.19 4.97 20.66
CA ILE A 301 -0.29 6.13 19.76
C ILE A 301 0.44 5.77 18.48
N THR A 302 -0.30 5.61 17.40
CA THR A 302 0.23 5.27 16.08
C THR A 302 0.60 6.54 15.31
N SER A 303 1.75 6.52 14.65
CA SER A 303 2.19 7.51 13.67
C SER A 303 2.43 6.82 12.34
N LEU A 304 1.85 7.34 11.27
CA LEU A 304 1.96 6.87 9.89
C LEU A 304 2.55 7.98 9.02
N ASN A 305 3.54 7.61 8.21
CA ASN A 305 4.01 8.42 7.10
C ASN A 305 4.15 7.51 5.88
N TYR A 306 3.56 7.90 4.76
CA TYR A 306 3.56 7.13 3.51
C TYR A 306 3.75 8.07 2.33
N ASN A 307 4.74 7.80 1.49
CA ASN A 307 5.01 8.55 0.28
C ASN A 307 5.05 7.57 -0.89
N TYR A 308 4.29 7.86 -1.90
CA TYR A 308 4.14 7.06 -3.11
C TYR A 308 4.37 7.95 -4.33
N ASP A 309 5.25 7.52 -5.21
CA ASP A 309 5.58 8.21 -6.45
C ASP A 309 5.60 7.18 -7.59
N GLU A 310 4.75 7.39 -8.58
CA GLU A 310 4.56 6.50 -9.71
C GLU A 310 4.70 7.28 -11.00
N TYR A 311 5.31 6.67 -12.01
CA TYR A 311 5.32 7.22 -13.36
C TYR A 311 5.06 6.13 -14.39
N PHE A 312 4.44 6.55 -15.47
CA PHE A 312 4.33 5.78 -16.71
C PHE A 312 4.88 6.59 -17.88
N LYS A 313 5.61 5.92 -18.77
CA LYS A 313 6.18 6.52 -19.97
C LYS A 313 5.89 5.68 -21.17
N GLU A 314 5.63 6.34 -22.30
CA GLU A 314 5.55 5.75 -23.63
C GLU A 314 6.44 6.55 -24.58
N ALA A 315 7.15 5.87 -25.47
CA ALA A 315 7.93 6.51 -26.52
C ALA A 315 7.76 5.74 -27.83
N ALA A 316 7.53 6.46 -28.91
CA ALA A 316 7.44 5.86 -30.23
C ALA A 316 8.80 5.25 -30.63
N GLU A 317 8.82 3.97 -31.04
CA GLU A 317 10.05 3.38 -31.60
C GLU A 317 10.39 4.00 -32.95
N ASN A 318 9.37 4.37 -33.72
CA ASN A 318 9.50 5.12 -34.97
C ASN A 318 8.51 6.29 -34.99
N PRO A 319 8.90 7.50 -34.58
CA PRO A 319 8.00 8.64 -34.52
C PRO A 319 7.27 8.94 -35.85
N SER A 320 7.90 8.68 -36.98
CA SER A 320 7.29 8.98 -38.29
C SER A 320 6.03 8.15 -38.60
N ALA A 321 5.77 7.09 -37.86
CA ALA A 321 4.52 6.32 -37.95
C ALA A 321 3.34 7.01 -37.25
N PHE A 322 3.59 7.89 -36.29
CA PHE A 322 2.60 8.51 -35.41
C PHE A 322 2.35 9.97 -35.80
N GLU A 323 1.84 10.17 -37.04
CA GLU A 323 1.54 11.52 -37.57
C GLU A 323 0.33 12.11 -36.85
N MET A 324 0.48 13.33 -36.35
CA MET A 324 -0.57 14.14 -35.74
C MET A 324 -0.81 15.39 -36.59
N ASP A 325 -2.07 15.68 -36.91
CA ASP A 325 -2.51 16.86 -37.64
C ASP A 325 -3.22 17.82 -36.66
N PHE A 326 -2.61 18.98 -36.42
CA PHE A 326 -3.14 20.04 -35.57
C PHE A 326 -3.87 21.14 -36.40
N GLY A 327 -4.37 20.79 -37.59
CA GLY A 327 -5.10 21.70 -38.48
C GLY A 327 -4.24 22.85 -38.94
N GLU A 328 -4.67 24.09 -38.70
CA GLU A 328 -3.94 25.29 -39.12
C GLU A 328 -2.52 25.42 -38.54
N LYS A 329 -2.25 24.77 -37.42
CA LYS A 329 -0.91 24.76 -36.78
C LYS A 329 0.09 23.86 -37.52
N GLY A 330 -0.39 22.96 -38.38
CA GLY A 330 0.45 22.04 -39.14
C GLY A 330 0.52 20.63 -38.55
N LYS A 331 1.42 19.82 -39.11
CA LYS A 331 1.62 18.41 -38.75
C LYS A 331 2.92 18.19 -38.02
N THR A 332 2.91 17.25 -37.12
CA THR A 332 4.09 16.76 -36.39
C THR A 332 3.94 15.27 -36.09
N TYR A 333 4.89 14.66 -35.39
CA TYR A 333 4.85 13.26 -35.04
C TYR A 333 4.98 13.10 -33.52
N PHE A 334 4.21 12.19 -32.92
CA PHE A 334 4.36 11.85 -31.51
C PHE A 334 5.76 11.28 -31.25
N SER A 335 6.43 11.77 -30.23
CA SER A 335 7.75 11.31 -29.78
C SER A 335 7.66 10.48 -28.51
N ASP A 336 7.25 11.12 -27.43
CA ASP A 336 7.14 10.48 -26.14
C ASP A 336 6.11 11.14 -25.22
N TYR A 337 5.71 10.39 -24.23
CA TYR A 337 4.75 10.76 -23.21
C TYR A 337 5.24 10.35 -21.84
N ARG A 338 4.92 11.14 -20.83
CA ARG A 338 5.15 10.80 -19.44
C ARG A 338 4.01 11.31 -18.56
N THR A 339 3.44 10.43 -17.74
CA THR A 339 2.63 10.83 -16.60
C THR A 339 3.33 10.46 -15.29
N ARG A 340 3.15 11.28 -14.25
CA ARG A 340 3.65 11.04 -12.91
C ARG A 340 2.54 11.35 -11.91
N TYR A 341 2.30 10.41 -11.01
CA TYR A 341 1.39 10.56 -9.88
C TYR A 341 2.20 10.55 -8.59
N SER A 342 2.02 11.57 -7.76
CA SER A 342 2.65 11.69 -6.45
C SER A 342 1.56 11.72 -5.39
N TYR A 343 1.72 10.89 -4.36
CA TYR A 343 0.78 10.77 -3.26
C TYR A 343 1.52 10.71 -1.93
N THR A 344 1.04 11.43 -0.94
CA THR A 344 1.53 11.37 0.44
C THR A 344 0.38 11.21 1.40
N ALA A 345 0.56 10.39 2.43
CA ALA A 345 -0.38 10.23 3.52
C ALA A 345 0.35 10.29 4.86
N ASP A 346 -0.07 11.22 5.70
CA ASP A 346 0.38 11.35 7.07
C ASP A 346 -0.78 11.06 8.02
N GLY A 347 -0.56 10.21 9.01
CA GLY A 347 -1.61 9.79 9.91
C GLY A 347 -1.18 9.68 11.36
N SER A 348 -2.12 9.91 12.25
CA SER A 348 -1.97 9.62 13.68
C SER A 348 -3.23 8.93 14.21
N GLY A 349 -3.06 8.03 15.16
CA GLY A 349 -4.18 7.27 15.71
C GLY A 349 -3.92 6.77 17.12
N VAL A 350 -4.98 6.25 17.75
CA VAL A 350 -4.91 5.73 19.11
C VAL A 350 -5.63 4.38 19.22
N TYR A 351 -5.15 3.52 20.11
CA TYR A 351 -5.77 2.24 20.46
C TYR A 351 -5.43 1.81 21.87
N GLY A 352 -6.25 0.93 22.42
CA GLY A 352 -5.95 0.20 23.64
C GLY A 352 -5.54 -1.25 23.35
N LYS A 353 -4.62 -1.81 24.13
CA LYS A 353 -4.27 -3.23 24.09
C LYS A 353 -4.17 -3.79 25.49
N PHE A 354 -4.79 -4.95 25.71
CA PHE A 354 -4.78 -5.66 26.99
C PHE A 354 -4.20 -7.04 26.77
N GLY A 355 -3.46 -7.54 27.75
CA GLY A 355 -2.87 -8.86 27.67
C GLY A 355 -2.68 -9.52 29.02
N PHE A 356 -2.58 -10.83 28.95
CA PHE A 356 -2.20 -11.66 30.10
C PHE A 356 -1.10 -12.63 29.70
N LEU A 357 -0.39 -13.10 30.72
CA LEU A 357 0.54 -14.21 30.66
C LEU A 357 0.40 -15.05 31.91
N TRP A 358 0.27 -16.35 31.77
CA TRP A 358 0.10 -17.32 32.84
C TRP A 358 1.17 -18.39 32.77
N ARG A 359 1.78 -18.68 33.90
CA ARG A 359 2.79 -19.70 34.10
C ARG A 359 2.23 -20.77 35.07
N PRO A 360 1.44 -21.76 34.54
CA PRO A 360 0.79 -22.76 35.35
C PRO A 360 1.77 -23.68 36.09
N VAL A 361 2.88 -23.98 35.46
CA VAL A 361 4.00 -24.77 36.00
C VAL A 361 5.32 -24.22 35.50
N ASP A 362 6.41 -24.58 36.15
CA ASP A 362 7.74 -24.20 35.68
C ASP A 362 7.99 -24.71 34.25
N GLY A 363 8.51 -23.85 33.43
CA GLY A 363 8.81 -24.14 32.01
C GLY A 363 7.67 -23.95 31.04
N ILE A 364 6.41 -23.81 31.46
CA ILE A 364 5.27 -23.59 30.57
C ILE A 364 4.68 -22.20 30.79
N ARG A 365 4.47 -21.46 29.69
CA ARG A 365 3.78 -20.17 29.68
C ARG A 365 2.71 -20.15 28.62
N ILE A 366 1.58 -19.56 28.93
CA ILE A 366 0.46 -19.30 27.99
C ILE A 366 0.19 -17.81 28.03
N GLY A 367 0.02 -17.19 26.88
CA GLY A 367 -0.26 -15.78 26.79
C GLY A 367 -1.38 -15.47 25.82
N GLY A 368 -2.04 -14.35 26.04
CA GLY A 368 -3.05 -13.82 25.13
C GLY A 368 -3.10 -12.31 25.20
N ALA A 369 -3.51 -11.69 24.10
CA ALA A 369 -3.72 -10.25 24.05
C ALA A 369 -4.85 -9.90 23.09
N VAL A 370 -5.56 -8.82 23.38
CA VAL A 370 -6.58 -8.21 22.54
C VAL A 370 -6.25 -6.74 22.32
N GLN A 371 -6.29 -6.31 21.06
CA GLN A 371 -6.12 -4.93 20.65
C GLN A 371 -7.43 -4.40 20.10
N THR A 372 -7.87 -3.24 20.59
CA THR A 372 -9.00 -2.51 20.00
C THR A 372 -8.66 -2.04 18.60
N PRO A 373 -9.65 -1.73 17.75
CA PRO A 373 -9.39 -0.97 16.53
C PRO A 373 -8.58 0.29 16.81
N THR A 374 -7.62 0.60 15.93
CA THR A 374 -6.95 1.90 15.92
C THR A 374 -7.81 2.87 15.12
N ILE A 375 -8.14 4.00 15.71
CA ILE A 375 -8.81 5.09 14.99
C ILE A 375 -7.71 6.07 14.59
N MET A 376 -7.43 6.15 13.29
CA MET A 376 -6.42 7.03 12.70
C MET A 376 -7.10 8.17 11.95
N GLU A 377 -6.65 9.39 12.18
CA GLU A 377 -6.90 10.51 11.29
C GLU A 377 -5.77 10.55 10.27
N ILE A 378 -6.11 10.56 8.99
CA ILE A 378 -5.18 10.54 7.88
C ILE A 378 -5.40 11.79 7.04
N ASN A 379 -4.31 12.49 6.73
CA ASN A 379 -4.26 13.61 5.82
C ASN A 379 -3.47 13.18 4.60
N GLU A 380 -4.08 13.25 3.44
CA GLU A 380 -3.44 12.87 2.19
C GLU A 380 -3.36 14.05 1.23
N ARG A 381 -2.29 14.05 0.42
CA ARG A 381 -2.10 15.00 -0.67
C ARG A 381 -1.67 14.23 -1.90
N TRP A 382 -2.19 14.63 -3.02
CA TRP A 382 -1.88 14.00 -4.30
C TRP A 382 -1.84 15.02 -5.43
N ARG A 383 -1.08 14.69 -6.47
CA ARG A 383 -0.94 15.49 -7.67
C ARG A 383 -0.53 14.60 -8.84
N GLN A 384 -0.98 14.98 -10.03
CA GLN A 384 -0.58 14.35 -11.27
C GLN A 384 0.05 15.39 -12.22
N ASP A 385 1.17 15.02 -12.82
CA ASP A 385 1.86 15.76 -13.87
C ASP A 385 1.79 14.94 -15.17
N VAL A 386 1.51 15.59 -16.30
CA VAL A 386 1.48 14.98 -17.64
C VAL A 386 2.35 15.81 -18.58
N ASN A 387 3.15 15.14 -19.41
CA ASN A 387 3.94 15.76 -20.45
C ASN A 387 3.82 14.93 -21.72
N VAL A 388 3.62 15.58 -22.86
CA VAL A 388 3.64 14.97 -24.17
C VAL A 388 4.63 15.74 -25.05
N ASN A 389 5.47 15.02 -25.77
CA ASN A 389 6.47 15.58 -26.65
C ASN A 389 6.25 15.10 -28.08
N TYR A 390 6.46 16.01 -29.01
CA TYR A 390 6.39 15.78 -30.43
C TYR A 390 7.76 16.04 -31.07
N THR A 391 7.98 15.57 -32.28
CA THR A 391 9.24 15.80 -33.02
C THR A 391 9.50 17.28 -33.27
N ASP A 392 8.45 18.08 -33.46
CA ASP A 392 8.54 19.53 -33.40
C ASP A 392 8.15 20.01 -32.01
N ALA A 393 9.13 20.55 -31.29
CA ALA A 393 8.96 20.99 -29.90
C ALA A 393 7.94 22.13 -29.72
N SER A 394 7.53 22.83 -30.80
CA SER A 394 6.50 23.86 -30.74
C SER A 394 5.10 23.29 -30.38
N PHE A 395 4.91 21.97 -30.57
CA PHE A 395 3.68 21.25 -30.22
C PHE A 395 3.74 20.57 -28.86
N ASN A 396 4.90 20.58 -28.17
CA ASN A 396 5.01 19.98 -26.88
C ASN A 396 4.01 20.57 -25.88
N GLY A 397 3.41 19.69 -25.06
CA GLY A 397 2.46 20.10 -24.06
C GLY A 397 2.73 19.50 -22.69
N SER A 398 2.25 20.20 -21.68
CA SER A 398 2.32 19.73 -20.31
C SER A 398 1.13 20.24 -19.51
N ALA A 399 0.65 19.44 -18.59
CA ALA A 399 -0.36 19.84 -17.63
C ALA A 399 -0.02 19.30 -16.25
N LYS A 400 -0.53 19.98 -15.25
CA LYS A 400 -0.32 19.64 -13.86
C LYS A 400 -1.59 19.91 -13.09
N THR A 401 -2.12 18.88 -12.40
CA THR A 401 -3.29 19.09 -11.57
C THR A 401 -2.97 20.03 -10.40
N PRO A 402 -3.94 20.74 -9.87
CA PRO A 402 -3.83 21.28 -8.51
C PRO A 402 -3.46 20.17 -7.52
N GLU A 403 -2.89 20.54 -6.38
CA GLU A 403 -2.67 19.60 -5.30
C GLU A 403 -4.01 19.29 -4.62
N GLY A 404 -4.45 18.03 -4.67
CA GLY A 404 -5.55 17.56 -3.87
C GLY A 404 -5.11 17.41 -2.41
N ASP A 405 -5.91 17.90 -1.48
CA ASP A 405 -5.71 17.79 -0.02
C ASP A 405 -6.99 17.26 0.60
N TYR A 406 -6.92 16.12 1.25
CA TYR A 406 -8.08 15.48 1.83
C TYR A 406 -7.78 14.84 3.19
N SER A 407 -8.73 14.91 4.10
CA SER A 407 -8.61 14.32 5.44
C SER A 407 -9.78 13.42 5.76
N TYR A 408 -9.49 12.24 6.27
CA TYR A 408 -10.49 11.25 6.68
C TYR A 408 -10.05 10.49 7.92
N ARG A 409 -10.92 9.67 8.47
CA ARG A 409 -10.60 8.74 9.54
C ARG A 409 -10.69 7.30 9.05
N LEU A 410 -9.68 6.51 9.39
CA LEU A 410 -9.64 5.07 9.17
C LEU A 410 -9.72 4.36 10.52
N ARG A 411 -10.73 3.51 10.67
CA ARG A 411 -10.78 2.53 11.76
C ARG A 411 -10.15 1.23 11.28
N SER A 412 -8.99 0.85 11.84
CA SER A 412 -8.33 -0.42 11.57
C SER A 412 -9.10 -1.60 12.19
N PRO A 413 -8.81 -2.86 11.79
CA PRO A 413 -9.38 -4.03 12.45
C PRO A 413 -8.88 -4.18 13.90
N TYR A 414 -9.67 -4.91 14.71
CA TYR A 414 -9.19 -5.44 15.99
C TYR A 414 -8.22 -6.61 15.76
N ARG A 415 -7.37 -6.92 16.77
CA ARG A 415 -6.41 -8.02 16.71
C ARG A 415 -6.52 -8.89 17.95
N LEU A 416 -6.43 -10.20 17.75
CA LEU A 416 -6.39 -11.20 18.80
C LEU A 416 -5.09 -11.98 18.70
N ASN A 417 -4.37 -12.09 19.81
CA ASN A 417 -3.12 -12.86 19.91
C ASN A 417 -3.28 -13.97 20.95
N ALA A 418 -2.82 -15.16 20.62
CA ALA A 418 -2.67 -16.27 21.55
C ALA A 418 -1.29 -16.89 21.34
N GLY A 419 -0.67 -17.40 22.42
CA GLY A 419 0.65 -18.01 22.31
C GLY A 419 0.95 -18.94 23.47
N ALA A 420 1.88 -19.85 23.21
CA ALA A 420 2.44 -20.75 24.22
C ALA A 420 3.97 -20.77 24.11
N ALA A 421 4.64 -20.84 25.23
CA ALA A 421 6.10 -20.95 25.29
C ALA A 421 6.50 -22.05 26.26
N PHE A 422 7.53 -22.78 25.89
CA PHE A 422 8.10 -23.87 26.66
C PHE A 422 9.60 -23.62 26.89
N THR A 423 10.00 -23.60 28.16
CA THR A 423 11.39 -23.43 28.57
C THR A 423 11.91 -24.75 29.15
N PHE A 424 13.00 -25.25 28.60
CA PHE A 424 13.63 -26.49 29.01
C PHE A 424 14.97 -26.22 29.68
N ALA A 425 15.12 -26.70 30.92
CA ALA A 425 16.36 -26.64 31.75
C ALA A 425 17.00 -25.23 31.83
N GLY A 426 16.25 -24.15 31.61
CA GLY A 426 16.78 -22.79 31.58
C GLY A 426 17.70 -22.47 30.36
N MET A 427 17.95 -23.46 29.50
CA MET A 427 18.86 -23.36 28.35
C MET A 427 18.15 -23.20 27.03
N ALA A 428 16.98 -23.78 26.85
CA ALA A 428 16.21 -23.73 25.61
C ALA A 428 14.81 -23.14 25.84
N LEU A 429 14.33 -22.36 24.89
CA LEU A 429 12.99 -21.79 24.85
C LEU A 429 12.41 -22.05 23.46
N LEU A 430 11.21 -22.61 23.41
CA LEU A 430 10.40 -22.72 22.19
C LEU A 430 9.12 -21.90 22.39
N SER A 431 8.68 -21.18 21.37
CA SER A 431 7.45 -20.41 21.40
C SER A 431 6.68 -20.54 20.10
N ALA A 432 5.36 -20.58 20.20
CA ALA A 432 4.45 -20.54 19.07
C ALA A 432 3.31 -19.56 19.37
N ASP A 433 3.03 -18.70 18.41
CA ASP A 433 2.01 -17.66 18.50
C ASP A 433 1.07 -17.74 17.30
N TYR A 434 -0.18 -17.38 17.55
CA TYR A 434 -1.21 -17.16 16.54
C TYR A 434 -1.81 -15.78 16.72
N GLU A 435 -1.93 -15.03 15.61
CA GLU A 435 -2.63 -13.74 15.57
C GLU A 435 -3.75 -13.80 14.52
N MET A 436 -4.91 -13.32 14.89
CA MET A 436 -6.08 -13.16 14.02
C MET A 436 -6.39 -11.68 13.86
N THR A 437 -6.58 -11.25 12.62
CA THR A 437 -6.96 -9.88 12.26
C THR A 437 -8.08 -9.92 11.24
N ASP A 438 -9.27 -9.39 11.56
CA ASP A 438 -10.42 -9.38 10.66
C ASP A 438 -10.52 -8.05 9.90
N TYR A 439 -9.96 -8.02 8.69
CA TYR A 439 -9.91 -6.84 7.84
C TYR A 439 -11.28 -6.43 7.26
N SER A 440 -12.29 -7.30 7.29
CA SER A 440 -13.65 -6.93 6.91
C SER A 440 -14.27 -5.88 7.84
N THR A 441 -13.68 -5.70 9.03
CA THR A 441 -14.12 -4.71 10.03
C THR A 441 -13.48 -3.34 9.87
N MET A 442 -12.58 -3.16 8.91
CA MET A 442 -12.07 -1.82 8.55
C MET A 442 -13.20 -0.90 8.13
N LYS A 443 -13.09 0.37 8.47
CA LYS A 443 -14.09 1.37 8.10
C LYS A 443 -13.46 2.72 7.82
N PHE A 444 -13.74 3.27 6.63
CA PHE A 444 -13.49 4.68 6.32
C PHE A 444 -14.65 5.52 6.83
N MET A 445 -14.32 6.70 7.33
CA MET A 445 -15.25 7.69 7.89
C MET A 445 -14.79 9.08 7.51
N SER A 446 -15.70 10.01 7.27
CA SER A 446 -15.32 11.42 7.07
C SER A 446 -14.68 11.98 8.35
N LYS A 447 -13.80 12.97 8.21
CA LYS A 447 -13.08 13.58 9.33
C LYS A 447 -14.02 14.04 10.45
N ASN A 448 -15.15 14.66 10.09
CA ASN A 448 -16.14 15.20 11.00
C ASN A 448 -17.42 14.36 11.09
N GLY A 449 -17.44 13.18 10.45
CA GLY A 449 -18.59 12.30 10.43
C GLY A 449 -18.86 11.61 11.78
N GLY A 450 -20.15 11.49 12.12
CA GLY A 450 -20.61 10.71 13.27
C GLY A 450 -20.60 9.20 12.99
N TRP A 451 -21.14 8.41 13.92
CA TRP A 451 -21.23 6.95 13.78
C TRP A 451 -22.06 6.47 12.59
N ASN A 452 -23.01 7.29 12.14
CA ASN A 452 -23.92 7.01 11.02
C ASN A 452 -23.49 7.70 9.71
N ASP A 453 -22.23 8.14 9.63
CA ASP A 453 -21.68 8.74 8.42
C ASP A 453 -21.59 7.70 7.29
N ASP A 454 -22.28 7.94 6.19
CA ASP A 454 -22.35 7.08 5.00
C ASP A 454 -21.55 7.62 3.81
N THR A 455 -20.72 8.64 4.03
CA THR A 455 -19.87 9.23 2.98
C THR A 455 -19.06 8.16 2.23
N TYR A 456 -18.58 7.15 2.96
CA TYR A 456 -17.80 6.02 2.42
C TYR A 456 -18.62 4.73 2.32
N GLY A 457 -19.96 4.79 2.22
CA GLY A 457 -20.84 3.62 2.23
C GLY A 457 -20.42 2.56 1.22
N LYS A 458 -20.25 2.94 -0.06
CA LYS A 458 -19.85 2.02 -1.14
C LYS A 458 -18.46 1.39 -0.89
N LEU A 459 -17.47 2.18 -0.47
CA LEU A 459 -16.14 1.68 -0.15
C LEU A 459 -16.14 0.71 1.05
N ASN A 460 -16.91 1.05 2.09
CA ASN A 460 -17.06 0.17 3.25
C ASN A 460 -17.82 -1.12 2.92
N ASP A 461 -18.75 -1.09 1.97
CA ASP A 461 -19.40 -2.29 1.42
C ASP A 461 -18.43 -3.16 0.63
N GLU A 462 -17.57 -2.55 -0.19
CA GLU A 462 -16.52 -3.26 -0.91
C GLU A 462 -15.56 -3.94 0.06
N ILE A 463 -15.11 -3.26 1.12
CA ILE A 463 -14.27 -3.83 2.18
C ILE A 463 -14.94 -5.06 2.80
N ARG A 464 -16.21 -4.98 3.21
CA ARG A 464 -16.95 -6.11 3.79
C ARG A 464 -17.09 -7.30 2.85
N ASN A 465 -17.16 -7.04 1.54
CA ASN A 465 -17.37 -8.07 0.53
C ASN A 465 -16.09 -8.72 0.02
N ARG A 466 -14.95 -8.00 0.06
CA ARG A 466 -13.68 -8.44 -0.53
C ARG A 466 -12.57 -8.68 0.49
N MET A 467 -12.73 -8.23 1.74
CA MET A 467 -11.77 -8.45 2.81
C MET A 467 -12.34 -9.42 3.86
N GLY A 468 -11.47 -10.12 4.55
CA GLY A 468 -11.81 -11.06 5.61
C GLY A 468 -10.69 -11.21 6.64
N VAL A 469 -10.58 -12.40 7.20
CA VAL A 469 -9.64 -12.71 8.26
C VAL A 469 -8.26 -13.04 7.68
N SER A 470 -7.24 -12.34 8.18
CA SER A 470 -5.83 -12.74 8.02
C SER A 470 -5.37 -13.52 9.24
N HIS A 471 -4.64 -14.57 8.99
CA HIS A 471 -4.04 -15.45 10.00
C HIS A 471 -2.53 -15.28 9.97
N MET A 472 -1.92 -14.99 11.12
CA MET A 472 -0.46 -14.94 11.28
C MET A 472 -0.03 -16.00 12.29
N VAL A 473 0.89 -16.88 11.87
CA VAL A 473 1.51 -17.89 12.74
C VAL A 473 2.99 -17.55 12.88
N ARG A 474 3.48 -17.56 14.10
CA ARG A 474 4.89 -17.28 14.44
C ARG A 474 5.44 -18.42 15.28
N VAL A 475 6.65 -18.87 14.97
CA VAL A 475 7.37 -19.88 15.74
C VAL A 475 8.77 -19.36 15.99
N GLY A 476 9.26 -19.53 17.22
CA GLY A 476 10.59 -19.09 17.61
C GLY A 476 11.27 -20.06 18.56
N ALA A 477 12.59 -20.15 18.42
CA ALA A 477 13.46 -20.92 19.31
C ALA A 477 14.63 -20.06 19.78
N GLU A 478 14.97 -20.16 21.08
CA GLU A 478 16.18 -19.58 21.68
C GLU A 478 16.91 -20.70 22.40
N PHE A 479 18.23 -20.80 22.14
CA PHE A 479 19.12 -21.74 22.82
C PHE A 479 20.31 -20.99 23.42
N LYS A 480 20.59 -21.26 24.70
CA LYS A 480 21.71 -20.67 25.44
C LYS A 480 22.71 -21.76 25.78
N PRO A 481 23.74 -21.97 24.94
CA PRO A 481 24.81 -22.93 25.24
C PRO A 481 25.58 -22.57 26.51
N VAL A 482 25.70 -21.27 26.79
CA VAL A 482 26.19 -20.70 28.05
C VAL A 482 25.29 -19.52 28.43
N PRO A 483 25.26 -19.11 29.71
CA PRO A 483 24.36 -18.05 30.19
C PRO A 483 24.50 -16.71 29.43
N GLU A 484 25.68 -16.43 28.93
CA GLU A 484 26.04 -15.18 28.25
C GLU A 484 25.65 -15.15 26.78
N ILE A 485 25.54 -16.32 26.11
CA ILE A 485 25.32 -16.40 24.67
C ILE A 485 23.98 -17.07 24.37
N ALA A 486 23.22 -16.44 23.48
CA ALA A 486 21.96 -16.97 22.96
C ALA A 486 21.99 -17.07 21.44
N VAL A 487 21.54 -18.20 20.90
CA VAL A 487 21.30 -18.41 19.46
C VAL A 487 19.80 -18.51 19.25
N ARG A 488 19.29 -17.88 18.20
CA ARG A 488 17.84 -17.82 17.94
C ARG A 488 17.54 -18.13 16.48
N ALA A 489 16.38 -18.74 16.28
CA ALA A 489 15.80 -18.94 14.97
C ALA A 489 14.28 -18.70 15.06
N GLY A 490 13.72 -18.16 14.00
CA GLY A 490 12.29 -17.85 13.95
C GLY A 490 11.71 -17.94 12.56
N TYR A 491 10.42 -18.22 12.53
CA TYR A 491 9.62 -18.25 11.31
C TYR A 491 8.29 -17.54 11.55
N ASN A 492 7.84 -16.80 10.54
CA ASN A 492 6.56 -16.11 10.52
C ASN A 492 5.87 -16.35 9.18
N PHE A 493 4.60 -16.65 9.24
CA PHE A 493 3.74 -16.91 8.11
C PHE A 493 2.46 -16.08 8.25
N THR A 494 2.07 -15.37 7.19
CA THR A 494 0.85 -14.53 7.20
C THR A 494 0.05 -14.76 5.93
N THR A 495 -1.27 -14.99 6.06
CA THR A 495 -2.19 -15.09 4.93
C THR A 495 -2.69 -13.72 4.50
N THR A 496 -3.01 -13.56 3.20
CA THR A 496 -3.77 -12.38 2.75
C THR A 496 -5.19 -12.41 3.29
N PRO A 497 -5.80 -11.26 3.61
CA PRO A 497 -7.21 -11.17 3.95
C PRO A 497 -8.14 -11.12 2.74
N GLU A 498 -7.64 -11.12 1.53
CA GLU A 498 -8.42 -10.86 0.32
C GLU A 498 -9.22 -12.07 -0.13
N TYR A 499 -10.44 -11.81 -0.62
CA TYR A 499 -11.31 -12.77 -1.29
C TYR A 499 -11.58 -12.37 -2.74
N VAL A 500 -11.70 -13.39 -3.59
CA VAL A 500 -12.37 -13.27 -4.88
C VAL A 500 -13.81 -13.71 -4.70
N SER A 501 -14.75 -12.87 -5.12
CA SER A 501 -16.18 -13.18 -5.11
C SER A 501 -16.63 -13.51 -6.53
N GLU A 502 -17.07 -14.76 -6.76
CA GLU A 502 -17.70 -15.20 -8.01
C GLU A 502 -19.16 -15.61 -7.70
N GLY A 503 -20.10 -14.71 -8.00
CA GLY A 503 -21.50 -14.91 -7.61
C GLY A 503 -21.66 -15.02 -6.08
N ASN A 504 -22.24 -16.12 -5.61
CA ASN A 504 -22.41 -16.39 -4.18
C ASN A 504 -21.20 -17.10 -3.52
N SER A 505 -20.14 -17.38 -4.28
CA SER A 505 -18.96 -18.09 -3.78
C SER A 505 -17.84 -17.10 -3.47
N LYS A 506 -17.27 -17.19 -2.25
CA LYS A 506 -16.08 -16.45 -1.84
C LYS A 506 -14.89 -17.42 -1.83
N THR A 507 -13.86 -17.11 -2.59
CA THR A 507 -12.60 -17.89 -2.64
C THR A 507 -11.48 -17.04 -2.06
N THR A 508 -10.83 -17.51 -0.98
CA THR A 508 -9.64 -16.85 -0.41
C THR A 508 -8.49 -16.93 -1.39
N LEU A 509 -7.80 -15.82 -1.62
CA LEU A 509 -6.55 -15.82 -2.36
C LEU A 509 -5.49 -16.61 -1.58
N ASN A 510 -4.71 -17.42 -2.27
CA ASN A 510 -3.69 -18.25 -1.63
C ASN A 510 -2.33 -17.51 -1.56
N ASP A 511 -2.37 -16.22 -1.33
CA ASP A 511 -1.18 -15.39 -1.21
C ASP A 511 -0.67 -15.38 0.23
N ARG A 512 0.65 -15.40 0.36
CA ARG A 512 1.32 -15.62 1.65
C ARG A 512 2.58 -14.77 1.75
N THR A 513 2.76 -14.19 2.93
CA THR A 513 4.04 -13.61 3.32
C THR A 513 4.76 -14.57 4.25
N ASN A 514 6.01 -14.89 3.94
CA ASN A 514 6.86 -15.73 4.75
C ASN A 514 8.07 -14.92 5.24
N ALA A 515 8.45 -15.11 6.50
CA ALA A 515 9.65 -14.48 7.04
C ALA A 515 10.46 -15.49 7.85
N PHE A 516 11.75 -15.58 7.52
CA PHE A 516 12.74 -16.39 8.24
C PHE A 516 13.70 -15.47 8.97
N SER A 517 14.05 -15.80 10.19
CA SER A 517 14.96 -15.01 10.99
C SER A 517 15.95 -15.87 11.77
N VAL A 518 17.13 -15.33 11.98
CA VAL A 518 18.16 -15.88 12.85
C VAL A 518 18.72 -14.78 13.72
N GLY A 519 19.22 -15.11 14.91
CA GLY A 519 19.76 -14.10 15.82
C GLY A 519 20.83 -14.65 16.75
N LEU A 520 21.71 -13.75 17.17
CA LEU A 520 22.70 -14.00 18.21
C LEU A 520 22.54 -12.96 19.31
N GLY A 521 22.71 -13.37 20.55
CA GLY A 521 22.64 -12.49 21.71
C GLY A 521 23.83 -12.69 22.63
N TYR A 522 24.28 -11.59 23.21
CA TYR A 522 25.25 -11.56 24.28
C TYR A 522 24.67 -10.83 25.49
N SER A 523 24.82 -11.41 26.67
CA SER A 523 24.43 -10.80 27.94
C SER A 523 25.59 -10.88 28.91
N SER A 524 26.13 -9.74 29.30
CA SER A 524 27.18 -9.70 30.30
C SER A 524 26.64 -10.18 31.66
N ASN A 525 27.53 -10.59 32.57
CA ASN A 525 27.17 -10.88 33.95
C ASN A 525 26.74 -9.62 34.74
N GLY A 526 26.81 -8.45 34.11
CA GLY A 526 26.34 -7.17 34.62
C GLY A 526 25.07 -6.69 33.94
N SER A 527 24.98 -5.39 33.73
CA SER A 527 23.77 -4.73 33.23
C SER A 527 23.63 -4.74 31.71
N PHE A 528 24.73 -4.87 30.95
CA PHE A 528 24.75 -4.72 29.49
C PHE A 528 24.36 -6.00 28.76
N PHE A 529 23.58 -5.85 27.67
CA PHE A 529 23.35 -6.90 26.68
C PHE A 529 23.32 -6.32 25.27
N ALA A 530 23.64 -7.16 24.30
CA ALA A 530 23.56 -6.83 22.89
C ALA A 530 23.05 -8.02 22.08
N ASP A 531 22.18 -7.76 21.14
CA ASP A 531 21.60 -8.75 20.24
C ASP A 531 21.76 -8.29 18.79
N ILE A 532 21.94 -9.24 17.88
CA ILE A 532 21.87 -9.01 16.44
C ILE A 532 20.94 -10.05 15.81
N ALA A 533 20.14 -9.64 14.83
CA ALA A 533 19.28 -10.53 14.07
C ALA A 533 19.29 -10.18 12.59
N ALA A 534 19.20 -11.20 11.74
CA ALA A 534 18.93 -11.09 10.32
C ALA A 534 17.55 -11.68 10.02
N ARG A 535 16.77 -11.02 9.16
CA ARG A 535 15.44 -11.47 8.73
C ARG A 535 15.32 -11.32 7.22
N LEU A 536 14.85 -12.38 6.57
CA LEU A 536 14.37 -12.38 5.20
C LEU A 536 12.85 -12.45 5.21
N THR A 537 12.17 -11.51 4.57
CA THR A 537 10.72 -11.52 4.36
C THR A 537 10.44 -11.61 2.87
N MET A 538 9.77 -12.66 2.44
CA MET A 538 9.29 -12.87 1.08
C MET A 538 7.81 -12.51 1.05
N LEU A 539 7.47 -11.45 0.31
CA LEU A 539 6.08 -11.02 0.16
C LEU A 539 5.40 -11.81 -0.97
N SER A 540 4.08 -11.77 -1.00
CA SER A 540 3.29 -12.31 -2.12
C SER A 540 3.66 -11.63 -3.44
N ASP A 541 3.49 -12.36 -4.54
CA ASP A 541 3.61 -11.80 -5.88
C ASP A 541 2.53 -10.73 -6.09
N GLU A 542 2.92 -9.58 -6.65
CA GLU A 542 2.04 -8.46 -6.96
C GLU A 542 1.89 -8.36 -8.48
N TYR A 543 0.64 -8.28 -8.95
CA TYR A 543 0.31 -8.08 -10.35
C TYR A 543 -0.25 -6.68 -10.53
N ILE A 544 0.36 -5.88 -11.42
CA ILE A 544 0.02 -4.47 -11.63
C ILE A 544 -0.33 -4.28 -13.11
N SER A 545 -1.50 -3.70 -13.38
CA SER A 545 -1.84 -3.16 -14.69
C SER A 545 -1.62 -1.65 -14.67
N PRO A 546 -0.71 -1.08 -15.48
CA PRO A 546 -0.39 0.35 -15.47
C PRO A 546 -1.53 1.26 -15.90
N TYR A 547 -2.52 0.74 -16.62
CA TYR A 547 -3.73 1.47 -17.01
C TYR A 547 -4.92 0.52 -17.10
N ALA A 548 -6.11 1.08 -16.93
CA ALA A 548 -7.34 0.31 -16.97
C ALA A 548 -7.68 -0.12 -18.40
N ASP A 549 -8.25 -1.32 -18.53
CA ASP A 549 -8.88 -1.80 -19.74
C ASP A 549 -10.34 -1.28 -19.75
N TYR A 550 -10.58 -0.20 -20.47
CA TYR A 550 -11.94 0.37 -20.61
C TYR A 550 -12.76 -0.27 -21.72
N LEU A 551 -12.10 -1.01 -22.61
CA LEU A 551 -12.74 -1.78 -23.69
C LEU A 551 -12.44 -3.26 -23.48
N LYS A 552 -13.43 -4.12 -23.70
CA LYS A 552 -13.29 -5.59 -23.56
C LYS A 552 -12.16 -6.18 -24.40
N ASP A 553 -11.75 -5.49 -25.46
CA ASP A 553 -10.74 -5.94 -26.43
C ASP A 553 -9.39 -5.20 -26.28
N LEU A 554 -9.30 -4.21 -25.40
CA LEU A 554 -8.06 -3.49 -25.11
C LEU A 554 -7.24 -4.26 -24.08
N ALA A 555 -6.24 -5.00 -24.52
CA ALA A 555 -5.35 -5.74 -23.63
C ALA A 555 -4.38 -4.81 -22.91
N SER A 556 -4.59 -4.57 -21.63
CA SER A 556 -3.66 -3.81 -20.78
C SER A 556 -2.37 -4.58 -20.57
N PRO A 557 -1.21 -3.90 -20.49
CA PRO A 557 0.01 -4.58 -20.05
C PRO A 557 -0.12 -5.03 -18.59
N MET A 558 0.62 -6.09 -18.25
CA MET A 558 0.68 -6.63 -16.90
C MET A 558 2.12 -6.63 -16.42
N ILE A 559 2.32 -6.24 -15.17
CA ILE A 559 3.61 -6.30 -14.49
C ILE A 559 3.50 -7.29 -13.35
N LEU A 560 4.41 -8.27 -13.32
CA LEU A 560 4.61 -9.15 -12.18
C LEU A 560 5.77 -8.61 -11.36
N ASN A 561 5.51 -8.25 -10.11
CA ASN A 561 6.51 -7.76 -9.17
C ASN A 561 6.67 -8.73 -8.00
N LYS A 562 7.92 -9.15 -7.75
CA LYS A 562 8.31 -10.00 -6.60
C LYS A 562 9.17 -9.16 -5.66
N ARG A 563 8.80 -9.12 -4.40
CA ARG A 563 9.48 -8.29 -3.40
C ARG A 563 10.01 -9.11 -2.25
N ASP A 564 11.32 -8.96 -1.99
CA ASP A 564 12.01 -9.50 -0.84
C ASP A 564 12.56 -8.36 0.04
N LEU A 565 12.44 -8.53 1.36
CA LEU A 565 13.02 -7.60 2.34
C LEU A 565 14.09 -8.35 3.14
N TYR A 566 15.30 -7.84 3.10
CA TYR A 566 16.42 -8.29 3.93
C TYR A 566 16.65 -7.25 5.02
N SER A 567 16.62 -7.64 6.28
CA SER A 567 16.90 -6.72 7.38
C SER A 567 17.97 -7.25 8.32
N ILE A 568 18.83 -6.35 8.78
CA ILE A 568 19.80 -6.60 9.85
C ILE A 568 19.47 -5.62 10.97
N THR A 569 19.18 -6.16 12.13
CA THR A 569 18.77 -5.41 13.33
C THR A 569 19.74 -5.69 14.45
N ALA A 570 20.22 -4.64 15.11
CA ALA A 570 21.04 -4.75 16.31
C ALA A 570 20.32 -4.06 17.48
N THR A 571 20.35 -4.65 18.65
CA THR A 571 19.81 -4.07 19.89
C THR A 571 20.92 -3.95 20.92
N PHE A 572 21.02 -2.79 21.52
CA PHE A 572 21.86 -2.56 22.69
C PHE A 572 20.95 -2.23 23.88
N GLY A 573 21.21 -2.86 25.01
CA GLY A 573 20.37 -2.69 26.17
C GLY A 573 21.11 -2.72 27.49
N TRP A 574 20.50 -2.08 28.48
CA TRP A 574 21.00 -2.01 29.86
C TRP A 574 19.89 -2.37 30.83
N ARG A 575 20.24 -3.17 31.83
CA ARG A 575 19.39 -3.56 32.96
C ARG A 575 19.87 -2.87 34.22
N PHE A 576 18.96 -2.43 35.06
CA PHE A 576 19.27 -1.74 36.32
C PHE A 576 18.20 -1.95 37.38
#